data_f17f1f1daca2f950bffb9db6bdc50e62
#
_entry.id   f17f1f1daca2f950bffb9db6bdc50e62
#
_cell.length_a   1.000
_cell.length_b   1.000
_cell.length_c   1.000
_cell.angle_alpha   90.00
_cell.angle_beta   90.00
_cell.angle_gamma   90.00
#
_symmetry.space_group_name_H-M   'P 1'
#
loop_
_entity.id
_entity.type
_entity.pdbx_description
1 polymer ?
#
loop_
_entity_poly.entity_id
_entity_poly.type
_entity_poly.pdbx_seq_one_letter_code
_entity_poly.pdbx_strand_id
1 'polypeptide(L)'
;GEKIKEDFILHSDGIKAEHGFVSIIPNENQGFYITWLDGRNTLEKEIDGHHKPMTIRFAEITAVGDVVNETELDSSTCDCCQTSIAASENGPIVVYRDRSKEEVRDIYIARRINDVWESPSPVHKDGWIINGCPVNGPKVAVNSNNFAVSWFTVSNGKPTVNLSFSKSNGNSF
;
A
#
# COMPACT_ATOMS: atom_id res chain seq x y z
N GLY A 1 8.55 29.65 2.10
CA GLY A 1 7.22 29.34 1.54
C GLY A 1 6.14 29.72 2.53
N GLU A 2 4.96 30.00 2.05
CA GLU A 2 3.80 30.29 2.88
C GLU A 2 3.19 28.98 3.42
N LYS A 3 2.81 28.95 4.71
CA LYS A 3 2.11 27.79 5.30
C LYS A 3 0.65 27.85 4.88
N ILE A 4 0.19 26.81 4.17
CA ILE A 4 -1.18 26.75 3.65
C ILE A 4 -2.15 26.28 4.73
N LYS A 5 -1.73 25.36 5.59
CA LYS A 5 -2.55 24.76 6.64
C LYS A 5 -1.69 24.40 7.84
N GLU A 6 -2.26 24.42 9.04
CA GLU A 6 -1.60 23.87 10.24
C GLU A 6 -1.47 22.36 10.13
N ASP A 7 -0.50 21.79 10.83
CA ASP A 7 -0.26 20.35 10.87
C ASP A 7 -1.52 19.64 11.39
N PHE A 8 -1.90 18.56 10.76
CA PHE A 8 -3.11 17.81 11.11
C PHE A 8 -2.88 16.31 11.01
N ILE A 9 -3.71 15.54 11.71
CA ILE A 9 -3.72 14.09 11.64
C ILE A 9 -4.51 13.68 10.39
N LEU A 10 -3.90 12.83 9.56
CA LEU A 10 -4.47 12.37 8.29
C LEU A 10 -5.74 11.54 8.49
N HIS A 11 -5.73 10.64 9.48
CA HIS A 11 -6.86 9.75 9.80
C HIS A 11 -7.72 10.33 10.93
N SER A 12 -9.01 10.03 10.90
CA SER A 12 -9.99 10.56 11.86
C SER A 12 -10.77 9.48 12.63
N ASP A 13 -10.21 8.25 12.69
CA ASP A 13 -10.86 7.11 13.35
C ASP A 13 -10.88 7.22 14.88
N GLY A 14 -10.01 8.05 15.48
CA GLY A 14 -9.91 8.23 16.93
C GLY A 14 -9.32 7.03 17.69
N ILE A 15 -8.82 6.02 16.97
CA ILE A 15 -8.28 4.79 17.56
C ILE A 15 -6.80 4.98 17.92
N LYS A 16 -6.43 4.58 19.14
CA LYS A 16 -5.05 4.59 19.61
C LYS A 16 -4.30 3.33 19.16
N ALA A 17 -4.08 3.22 17.86
CA ALA A 17 -3.32 2.16 17.24
C ALA A 17 -2.21 2.74 16.38
N GLU A 18 -1.31 1.91 15.88
CA GLU A 18 -0.26 2.34 14.96
C GLU A 18 -0.83 2.72 13.61
N HIS A 19 -0.42 3.89 13.09
CA HIS A 19 -0.68 4.35 11.73
C HIS A 19 0.66 4.82 11.16
N GLY A 20 1.13 4.20 10.08
CA GLY A 20 2.48 4.49 9.62
C GLY A 20 2.81 4.00 8.22
N PHE A 21 4.10 3.91 7.92
CA PHE A 21 4.62 3.41 6.63
C PHE A 21 4.05 4.17 5.43
N VAL A 22 4.01 5.50 5.56
CA VAL A 22 3.37 6.43 4.63
C VAL A 22 4.15 6.55 3.32
N SER A 23 3.43 6.58 2.21
CA SER A 23 3.94 7.05 0.91
C SER A 23 3.04 8.13 0.35
N ILE A 24 3.63 9.17 -0.25
CA ILE A 24 2.92 10.32 -0.78
C ILE A 24 3.52 10.75 -2.12
N ILE A 25 2.66 11.14 -3.06
CA ILE A 25 3.04 11.71 -4.36
C ILE A 25 2.11 12.87 -4.72
N PRO A 26 2.54 13.82 -5.55
CA PRO A 26 1.64 14.84 -6.08
C PRO A 26 0.58 14.21 -6.99
N ASN A 27 -0.60 14.85 -7.06
CA ASN A 27 -1.65 14.54 -8.02
C ASN A 27 -1.81 15.66 -9.06
N GLU A 28 -2.62 15.41 -10.08
CA GLU A 28 -2.87 16.34 -11.17
C GLU A 28 -3.67 17.59 -10.76
N ASN A 29 -4.34 17.55 -9.61
CA ASN A 29 -5.19 18.63 -9.07
C ASN A 29 -4.44 19.54 -8.08
N GLN A 30 -3.12 19.61 -8.17
CA GLN A 30 -2.24 20.39 -7.26
C GLN A 30 -2.30 19.95 -5.79
N GLY A 31 -2.84 18.76 -5.52
CA GLY A 31 -2.87 18.10 -4.22
C GLY A 31 -1.93 16.90 -4.22
N PHE A 32 -2.29 15.89 -3.41
CA PHE A 32 -1.47 14.70 -3.23
C PHE A 32 -2.32 13.45 -3.14
N TYR A 33 -1.76 12.32 -3.58
CA TYR A 33 -2.21 10.98 -3.23
C TYR A 33 -1.35 10.46 -2.08
N ILE A 34 -1.98 9.83 -1.10
CA ILE A 34 -1.30 9.31 0.08
C ILE A 34 -1.81 7.91 0.41
N THR A 35 -0.92 7.04 0.84
CA THR A 35 -1.24 5.69 1.34
C THR A 35 -0.48 5.41 2.62
N TRP A 36 -1.07 4.62 3.52
CA TRP A 36 -0.45 4.22 4.79
C TRP A 36 -0.95 2.86 5.26
N LEU A 37 -0.17 2.23 6.13
CA LEU A 37 -0.66 1.11 6.92
C LEU A 37 -1.45 1.63 8.11
N ASP A 38 -2.60 1.01 8.35
CA ASP A 38 -3.58 1.46 9.31
C ASP A 38 -3.93 0.36 10.30
N GLY A 39 -3.61 0.59 11.55
CA GLY A 39 -3.80 -0.36 12.64
C GLY A 39 -5.14 -0.23 13.39
N ARG A 40 -6.11 0.56 12.90
CA ARG A 40 -7.37 0.78 13.63
C ARG A 40 -8.09 -0.49 14.03
N ASN A 41 -7.95 -1.57 13.28
CA ASN A 41 -8.58 -2.86 13.54
C ASN A 41 -7.72 -3.78 14.43
N THR A 42 -6.45 -3.46 14.69
CA THR A 42 -5.53 -4.36 15.41
C THR A 42 -5.86 -4.54 16.89
N LEU A 43 -6.70 -3.68 17.46
CA LEU A 43 -7.20 -3.83 18.83
C LEU A 43 -8.31 -4.90 18.94
N GLU A 44 -8.90 -5.28 17.82
CA GLU A 44 -9.90 -6.34 17.74
C GLU A 44 -9.21 -7.72 17.61
N LYS A 45 -9.92 -8.75 18.02
CA LYS A 45 -9.46 -10.13 17.84
C LYS A 45 -10.34 -10.88 16.86
N GLU A 46 -9.72 -11.76 16.11
CA GLU A 46 -10.42 -12.75 15.30
C GLU A 46 -10.98 -13.87 16.19
N ILE A 47 -11.81 -14.75 15.61
CA ILE A 47 -12.47 -15.86 16.33
C ILE A 47 -11.43 -16.80 16.96
N ASP A 48 -10.27 -16.96 16.35
CA ASP A 48 -9.14 -17.78 16.82
C ASP A 48 -8.31 -17.11 17.94
N GLY A 49 -8.64 -15.85 18.29
CA GLY A 49 -7.99 -15.09 19.35
C GLY A 49 -6.77 -14.28 18.91
N HIS A 50 -6.33 -14.37 17.67
CA HIS A 50 -5.27 -13.53 17.11
C HIS A 50 -5.78 -12.09 16.88
N HIS A 51 -4.89 -11.11 16.99
CA HIS A 51 -5.21 -9.74 16.60
C HIS A 51 -5.41 -9.64 15.10
N LYS A 52 -6.39 -8.85 14.68
CA LYS A 52 -6.56 -8.54 13.27
C LYS A 52 -5.28 -7.86 12.72
N PRO A 53 -4.89 -8.14 11.47
CA PRO A 53 -3.76 -7.48 10.83
C PRO A 53 -4.04 -6.00 10.58
N MET A 54 -2.99 -5.25 10.25
CA MET A 54 -3.14 -3.91 9.68
C MET A 54 -3.81 -3.98 8.31
N THR A 55 -4.45 -2.89 7.95
CA THR A 55 -5.02 -2.65 6.63
C THR A 55 -4.15 -1.67 5.86
N ILE A 56 -4.28 -1.59 4.54
CA ILE A 56 -3.70 -0.49 3.77
C ILE A 56 -4.81 0.45 3.32
N ARG A 57 -4.60 1.74 3.52
CA ARG A 57 -5.54 2.78 3.17
C ARG A 57 -4.92 3.79 2.22
N PHE A 58 -5.79 4.47 1.52
CA PHE A 58 -5.48 5.53 0.57
C PHE A 58 -6.39 6.72 0.86
N ALA A 59 -5.89 7.93 0.60
CA ALA A 59 -6.70 9.14 0.52
C ALA A 59 -6.13 10.12 -0.50
N GLU A 60 -6.95 11.07 -0.87
CA GLU A 60 -6.53 12.26 -1.63
C GLU A 60 -6.45 13.46 -0.70
N ILE A 61 -5.44 14.28 -0.90
CA ILE A 61 -5.29 15.57 -0.23
C ILE A 61 -5.51 16.65 -1.28
N THR A 62 -6.46 17.54 -1.03
CA THR A 62 -6.71 18.67 -1.93
C THR A 62 -5.58 19.70 -1.89
N ALA A 63 -5.55 20.62 -2.84
CA ALA A 63 -4.59 21.73 -2.87
C ALA A 63 -4.62 22.63 -1.60
N VAL A 64 -5.74 22.63 -0.86
CA VAL A 64 -5.89 23.36 0.40
C VAL A 64 -5.68 22.48 1.64
N GLY A 65 -5.30 21.21 1.45
CA GLY A 65 -4.95 20.28 2.52
C GLY A 65 -6.15 19.53 3.13
N ASP A 66 -7.29 19.44 2.48
CA ASP A 66 -8.40 18.63 2.96
C ASP A 66 -8.24 17.18 2.54
N VAL A 67 -8.55 16.27 3.47
CA VAL A 67 -8.55 14.82 3.21
C VAL A 67 -9.88 14.43 2.61
N VAL A 68 -9.83 13.81 1.44
CA VAL A 68 -11.02 13.33 0.72
C VAL A 68 -10.78 11.91 0.18
N ASN A 69 -11.86 11.22 -0.14
CA ASN A 69 -11.83 9.90 -0.79
C ASN A 69 -10.99 8.85 -0.01
N GLU A 70 -11.04 8.89 1.34
CA GLU A 70 -10.39 7.84 2.14
C GLU A 70 -11.00 6.48 1.84
N THR A 71 -10.17 5.52 1.49
CA THR A 71 -10.59 4.17 1.07
C THR A 71 -9.66 3.12 1.65
N GLU A 72 -10.21 2.03 2.18
CA GLU A 72 -9.47 0.82 2.49
C GLU A 72 -9.21 0.06 1.18
N LEU A 73 -7.95 -0.24 0.88
CA LEU A 73 -7.55 -0.95 -0.32
C LEU A 73 -7.47 -2.46 -0.07
N ASP A 74 -6.98 -2.84 1.12
CA ASP A 74 -6.87 -4.23 1.55
C ASP A 74 -7.04 -4.32 3.07
N SER A 75 -7.70 -5.37 3.52
CA SER A 75 -8.01 -5.62 4.92
C SER A 75 -6.95 -6.44 5.67
N SER A 76 -5.91 -6.92 4.98
CA SER A 76 -4.85 -7.72 5.57
C SER A 76 -3.51 -7.44 4.92
N THR A 77 -2.59 -6.85 5.66
CA THR A 77 -1.27 -6.48 5.15
C THR A 77 -0.17 -6.82 6.14
N CYS A 78 1.07 -6.81 5.68
CA CYS A 78 2.24 -6.89 6.53
C CYS A 78 2.35 -5.64 7.40
N ASP A 79 2.30 -5.79 8.72
CA ASP A 79 2.19 -4.70 9.70
C ASP A 79 3.42 -3.77 9.75
N CYS A 80 4.52 -4.14 9.12
CA CYS A 80 5.82 -3.47 9.30
C CYS A 80 6.61 -3.24 7.99
N CYS A 81 5.94 -3.27 6.85
CA CYS A 81 6.59 -3.10 5.57
C CYS A 81 6.20 -1.76 4.92
N GLN A 82 7.20 -1.05 4.38
CA GLN A 82 6.96 0.20 3.67
C GLN A 82 5.98 -0.01 2.50
N THR A 83 5.11 0.95 2.31
CA THR A 83 4.26 1.06 1.13
C THR A 83 5.00 1.80 0.00
N SER A 84 4.47 1.75 -1.20
CA SER A 84 4.93 2.61 -2.29
C SER A 84 3.77 2.97 -3.19
N ILE A 85 3.71 4.23 -3.62
CA ILE A 85 2.65 4.76 -4.47
C ILE A 85 3.26 5.42 -5.70
N ALA A 86 2.59 5.31 -6.85
CA ALA A 86 2.92 6.02 -8.08
C ALA A 86 1.65 6.46 -8.81
N ALA A 87 1.74 7.46 -9.65
CA ALA A 87 0.66 7.87 -10.55
C ALA A 87 0.87 7.25 -11.92
N SER A 88 -0.19 6.73 -12.51
CA SER A 88 -0.27 6.31 -13.91
C SER A 88 -1.26 7.19 -14.67
N GLU A 89 -1.31 7.07 -15.99
CA GLU A 89 -2.29 7.76 -16.82
C GLU A 89 -3.75 7.40 -16.48
N ASN A 90 -3.97 6.24 -15.87
CA ASN A 90 -5.30 5.75 -15.49
C ASN A 90 -5.67 6.05 -14.02
N GLY A 91 -4.73 6.56 -13.22
CA GLY A 91 -4.92 6.86 -11.81
C GLY A 91 -3.77 6.37 -10.92
N PRO A 92 -3.87 6.56 -9.60
CA PRO A 92 -2.87 6.09 -8.66
C PRO A 92 -2.83 4.57 -8.57
N ILE A 93 -1.62 4.07 -8.29
CA ILE A 93 -1.35 2.67 -8.00
C ILE A 93 -0.59 2.57 -6.68
N VAL A 94 -0.90 1.57 -5.89
CA VAL A 94 -0.27 1.31 -4.60
C VAL A 94 0.29 -0.11 -4.60
N VAL A 95 1.55 -0.26 -4.20
CA VAL A 95 2.15 -1.58 -3.99
C VAL A 95 2.56 -1.71 -2.53
N TYR A 96 2.34 -2.88 -1.98
CA TYR A 96 2.54 -3.20 -0.58
C TYR A 96 2.84 -4.69 -0.41
N ARG A 97 3.24 -5.07 0.81
CA ARG A 97 3.37 -6.48 1.16
C ARG A 97 2.07 -6.95 1.79
N ASP A 98 1.45 -7.91 1.16
CA ASP A 98 0.26 -8.60 1.64
C ASP A 98 0.57 -9.55 2.81
N ARG A 99 -0.47 -10.00 3.50
CA ARG A 99 -0.40 -11.01 4.56
C ARG A 99 -1.60 -11.93 4.47
N SER A 100 -1.40 -13.14 3.98
CA SER A 100 -2.44 -14.16 4.03
C SER A 100 -2.58 -14.77 5.45
N LYS A 101 -3.65 -15.52 5.68
CA LYS A 101 -3.85 -16.28 6.93
C LYS A 101 -2.77 -17.33 7.18
N GLU A 102 -2.16 -17.84 6.12
CA GLU A 102 -1.05 -18.79 6.16
C GLU A 102 0.32 -18.10 6.26
N GLU A 103 0.34 -16.79 6.56
CA GLU A 103 1.56 -15.98 6.68
C GLU A 103 2.37 -15.88 5.37
N VAL A 104 1.73 -16.06 4.20
CA VAL A 104 2.35 -15.75 2.91
C VAL A 104 2.44 -14.24 2.76
N ARG A 105 3.63 -13.73 2.44
CA ARG A 105 3.95 -12.31 2.39
C ARG A 105 4.38 -11.87 0.99
N ASP A 106 3.54 -12.13 0.01
CA ASP A 106 3.78 -11.72 -1.39
C ASP A 106 3.54 -10.22 -1.60
N ILE A 107 4.04 -9.69 -2.70
CA ILE A 107 3.82 -8.29 -3.06
C ILE A 107 2.55 -8.17 -3.90
N TYR A 108 1.67 -7.28 -3.47
CA TYR A 108 0.40 -6.98 -4.11
C TYR A 108 0.38 -5.57 -4.68
N ILE A 109 -0.49 -5.37 -5.66
CA ILE A 109 -0.78 -4.09 -6.30
C ILE A 109 -2.28 -3.82 -6.23
N ALA A 110 -2.65 -2.63 -5.77
CA ALA A 110 -3.97 -2.04 -5.92
C ALA A 110 -3.89 -0.93 -6.97
N ARG A 111 -4.86 -0.89 -7.89
CA ARG A 111 -4.93 0.08 -8.98
C ARG A 111 -6.26 0.79 -9.00
N ARG A 112 -6.25 2.09 -9.21
CA ARG A 112 -7.46 2.86 -9.46
C ARG A 112 -7.59 3.10 -10.97
N ILE A 113 -8.67 2.63 -11.56
CA ILE A 113 -8.95 2.76 -12.99
C ILE A 113 -10.31 3.43 -13.15
N ASN A 114 -10.35 4.53 -13.88
CA ASN A 114 -11.58 5.33 -14.07
C ASN A 114 -12.28 5.64 -12.73
N ASP A 115 -11.50 6.10 -11.77
CA ASP A 115 -11.95 6.45 -10.40
C ASP A 115 -12.47 5.28 -9.55
N VAL A 116 -12.28 4.04 -9.97
CA VAL A 116 -12.68 2.84 -9.22
C VAL A 116 -11.44 2.02 -8.85
N TRP A 117 -11.31 1.68 -7.56
CA TRP A 117 -10.29 0.74 -7.12
C TRP A 117 -10.64 -0.68 -7.53
N GLU A 118 -9.73 -1.33 -8.23
CA GLU A 118 -9.82 -2.76 -8.51
C GLU A 118 -9.39 -3.58 -7.28
N SER A 119 -9.88 -4.81 -7.18
CA SER A 119 -9.41 -5.75 -6.15
C SER A 119 -7.91 -5.95 -6.27
N PRO A 120 -7.16 -5.88 -5.17
CA PRO A 120 -5.73 -6.12 -5.18
C PRO A 120 -5.36 -7.46 -5.78
N SER A 121 -4.21 -7.52 -6.43
CA SER A 121 -3.70 -8.74 -7.04
C SER A 121 -2.19 -8.87 -6.83
N PRO A 122 -1.64 -10.10 -6.78
CA PRO A 122 -0.20 -10.29 -6.61
C PRO A 122 0.58 -9.80 -7.83
N VAL A 123 1.66 -9.06 -7.59
CA VAL A 123 2.67 -8.74 -8.61
C VAL A 123 3.41 -10.02 -9.02
N HIS A 124 3.75 -10.83 -8.04
CA HIS A 124 4.39 -12.13 -8.22
C HIS A 124 4.06 -13.03 -7.04
N LYS A 125 3.88 -14.32 -7.32
CA LYS A 125 3.63 -15.34 -6.30
C LYS A 125 4.96 -15.97 -5.87
N ASP A 126 5.65 -15.30 -4.95
CA ASP A 126 6.89 -15.83 -4.35
C ASP A 126 6.59 -17.01 -3.42
N GLY A 127 5.42 -17.02 -2.80
CA GLY A 127 5.04 -17.98 -1.78
C GLY A 127 5.90 -17.88 -0.53
N TRP A 128 6.40 -16.68 -0.21
CA TRP A 128 7.28 -16.49 0.94
C TRP A 128 6.47 -16.51 2.25
N ILE A 129 6.56 -17.62 2.96
CA ILE A 129 5.97 -17.79 4.28
C ILE A 129 6.95 -17.28 5.34
N ILE A 130 6.54 -16.29 6.12
CA ILE A 130 7.32 -15.77 7.24
C ILE A 130 6.41 -15.39 8.41
N ASN A 131 6.57 -16.07 9.53
CA ASN A 131 5.93 -15.70 10.79
C ASN A 131 6.79 -14.67 11.53
N GLY A 132 6.82 -13.46 10.99
CA GLY A 132 7.66 -12.38 11.50
C GLY A 132 7.58 -11.12 10.64
N CYS A 133 8.45 -10.15 10.95
CA CYS A 133 8.45 -8.82 10.37
C CYS A 133 9.64 -8.66 9.42
N PRO A 134 9.45 -8.76 8.09
CA PRO A 134 10.57 -8.62 7.15
C PRO A 134 11.11 -7.20 7.00
N VAL A 135 10.35 -6.18 7.41
CA VAL A 135 10.70 -4.74 7.36
C VAL A 135 11.21 -4.29 5.99
N ASN A 136 10.76 -4.94 4.93
CA ASN A 136 11.14 -4.69 3.55
C ASN A 136 9.90 -4.62 2.66
N GLY A 137 9.46 -3.41 2.37
CA GLY A 137 8.36 -3.17 1.43
C GLY A 137 8.85 -3.06 -0.02
N PRO A 138 7.93 -3.11 -0.98
CA PRO A 138 8.22 -2.93 -2.40
C PRO A 138 8.51 -1.48 -2.75
N LYS A 139 9.03 -1.27 -3.98
CA LYS A 139 9.07 0.02 -4.66
C LYS A 139 8.46 -0.09 -6.04
N VAL A 140 7.70 0.92 -6.43
CA VAL A 140 7.10 1.03 -7.76
C VAL A 140 7.57 2.28 -8.45
N ALA A 141 7.78 2.16 -9.75
CA ALA A 141 8.00 3.28 -10.67
C ALA A 141 7.11 3.11 -11.90
N VAL A 142 6.61 4.22 -12.39
CA VAL A 142 5.75 4.27 -13.58
C VAL A 142 6.35 5.21 -14.61
N ASN A 143 6.34 4.78 -15.87
CA ASN A 143 6.67 5.59 -17.03
C ASN A 143 5.60 5.33 -18.10
N SER A 144 4.63 6.22 -18.20
CA SER A 144 3.41 6.05 -18.99
C SER A 144 2.70 4.74 -18.59
N ASN A 145 2.54 3.79 -19.50
CA ASN A 145 1.90 2.51 -19.27
C ASN A 145 2.85 1.39 -18.84
N ASN A 146 4.15 1.72 -18.67
CA ASN A 146 5.15 0.75 -18.22
C ASN A 146 5.34 0.87 -16.72
N PHE A 147 5.12 -0.21 -15.98
CA PHE A 147 5.31 -0.29 -14.55
C PHE A 147 6.53 -1.17 -14.25
N ALA A 148 7.31 -0.75 -13.28
CA ALA A 148 8.38 -1.55 -12.70
C ALA A 148 8.15 -1.66 -11.20
N VAL A 149 8.14 -2.88 -10.67
CA VAL A 149 8.03 -3.15 -9.23
C VAL A 149 9.22 -3.95 -8.79
N SER A 150 9.90 -3.49 -7.75
CA SER A 150 11.02 -4.20 -7.13
C SER A 150 10.73 -4.52 -5.66
N TRP A 151 11.20 -5.69 -5.20
CA TRP A 151 10.99 -6.12 -3.82
C TRP A 151 12.06 -7.12 -3.35
N PHE A 152 12.23 -7.17 -2.05
CA PHE A 152 13.02 -8.19 -1.39
C PHE A 152 12.15 -9.41 -1.07
N THR A 153 12.71 -10.61 -1.19
CA THR A 153 12.06 -11.86 -0.76
C THR A 153 13.12 -12.87 -0.29
N VAL A 154 12.68 -13.84 0.52
CA VAL A 154 13.50 -15.01 0.93
C VAL A 154 12.76 -16.28 0.53
N SER A 155 12.12 -16.26 -0.61
CA SER A 155 11.50 -17.45 -1.18
C SER A 155 12.52 -18.58 -1.35
N ASN A 156 12.14 -19.80 -1.02
CA ASN A 156 13.01 -20.97 -1.04
C ASN A 156 14.31 -20.83 -0.21
N GLY A 157 14.26 -20.04 0.86
CA GLY A 157 15.39 -19.81 1.75
C GLY A 157 16.53 -18.97 1.18
N LYS A 158 16.33 -18.34 0.02
CA LYS A 158 17.34 -17.53 -0.67
C LYS A 158 16.97 -16.05 -0.65
N PRO A 159 17.72 -15.17 0.07
CA PRO A 159 17.54 -13.74 0.00
C PRO A 159 17.81 -13.18 -1.39
N THR A 160 16.82 -12.51 -1.99
CA THR A 160 16.93 -11.91 -3.33
C THR A 160 16.20 -10.58 -3.40
N VAL A 161 16.63 -9.71 -4.30
CA VAL A 161 15.86 -8.57 -4.76
C VAL A 161 15.33 -8.90 -6.15
N ASN A 162 14.02 -8.94 -6.27
CA ASN A 162 13.33 -9.20 -7.53
C ASN A 162 12.90 -7.89 -8.19
N LEU A 163 12.72 -7.93 -9.49
CA LEU A 163 12.21 -6.84 -10.32
C LEU A 163 11.28 -7.43 -11.37
N SER A 164 10.09 -6.88 -11.48
CA SER A 164 9.12 -7.26 -12.50
C SER A 164 8.62 -6.04 -13.27
N PHE A 165 8.24 -6.27 -14.52
CA PHE A 165 7.75 -5.22 -15.42
C PHE A 165 6.36 -5.57 -15.93
N SER A 166 5.51 -4.55 -16.03
CA SER A 166 4.23 -4.62 -16.72
C SER A 166 4.19 -3.58 -17.84
N LYS A 167 3.65 -3.99 -19.00
CA LYS A 167 3.32 -3.13 -20.13
C LYS A 167 1.80 -2.99 -20.32
N SER A 168 1.03 -3.48 -19.36
CA SER A 168 -0.43 -3.54 -19.39
C SER A 168 -1.07 -2.78 -18.22
N ASN A 169 -0.52 -1.61 -17.86
CA ASN A 169 -0.98 -0.83 -16.71
C ASN A 169 -1.02 -1.62 -15.39
N GLY A 170 -0.06 -2.53 -15.18
CA GLY A 170 -0.03 -3.38 -13.98
C GLY A 170 -1.09 -4.48 -13.96
N ASN A 171 -1.75 -4.78 -15.07
CA ASN A 171 -2.72 -5.87 -15.14
C ASN A 171 -2.06 -7.26 -15.13
N SER A 172 -0.82 -7.31 -15.58
CA SER A 172 0.03 -8.52 -15.53
C SER A 172 1.50 -8.12 -15.45
N PHE A 173 2.28 -8.95 -14.79
CA PHE A 173 3.73 -8.81 -14.60
C PHE A 173 4.48 -10.03 -15.11
#